data_0f89bdca740fc12aafe1f5167fb3dc80
#
_entry.id   0f89bdca740fc12aafe1f5167fb3dc80
#
_cell.length_a   1.000
_cell.length_b   1.000
_cell.length_c   1.000
_cell.angle_alpha   90.00
_cell.angle_beta   90.00
_cell.angle_gamma   90.00
#
_symmetry.space_group_name_H-M   'P 1'
#
loop_
_entity.id
_entity.type
_entity.pdbx_description
1 polymer ?
#
loop_
_entity_poly.entity_id
_entity_poly.type
_entity_poly.pdbx_seq_one_letter_code
_entity_poly.pdbx_strand_id
1 'polypeptide(L)'
;MADPRIEREFVRVALSLAARPEVDRLIYVSDVPLALSDLRGRPIKRKLVYAVTTEALAQQLAARKYAAVVIPPYGYSRVEKVRVALVASQSEGLVKEGDTVLALAGRDRALDTLVRIHMGAEDDEDKVRVDALDLPEEFSSQVVEQIIYVAMEIGAQGYEGHPVGTIFVIGSSTSVMEASRQITLNPFQGMSEAERNVMDPTIREALKTFAVLDGAFVIREDGVVLAAGRYLQAGSDKVRLPMGLGSRHRSAAAMTAATRSVAVTVSQTTGTVRVFKEGEIVLELRQQARRV
;
A
#
# COMPACT_ATOMS: atom_id res chain seq x y z
N MET A 1 -20.58 -15.31 -11.45
CA MET A 1 -19.79 -15.45 -12.70
C MET A 1 -20.01 -14.18 -13.49
N ALA A 2 -18.95 -13.54 -13.97
CA ALA A 2 -19.08 -12.38 -14.84
C ALA A 2 -19.70 -12.79 -16.19
N ASP A 3 -20.56 -11.95 -16.76
CA ASP A 3 -21.14 -12.19 -18.07
C ASP A 3 -20.03 -12.01 -19.14
N PRO A 4 -19.72 -13.04 -19.94
CA PRO A 4 -18.69 -12.98 -20.98
C PRO A 4 -18.91 -11.87 -22.03
N ARG A 5 -20.15 -11.39 -22.18
CA ARG A 5 -20.49 -10.30 -23.09
C ARG A 5 -20.01 -8.95 -22.54
N ILE A 6 -20.19 -8.73 -21.23
CA ILE A 6 -19.73 -7.51 -20.56
C ILE A 6 -18.21 -7.45 -20.58
N GLU A 7 -17.52 -8.58 -20.29
CA GLU A 7 -16.06 -8.64 -20.34
C GLU A 7 -15.49 -8.26 -21.72
N ARG A 8 -16.08 -8.80 -22.79
CA ARG A 8 -15.70 -8.42 -24.16
C ARG A 8 -15.92 -6.92 -24.46
N GLU A 9 -16.96 -6.31 -23.92
CA GLU A 9 -17.18 -4.89 -24.06
C GLU A 9 -16.11 -4.08 -23.30
N PHE A 10 -15.72 -4.48 -22.09
CA PHE A 10 -14.61 -3.84 -21.36
C PHE A 10 -13.31 -3.88 -22.17
N VAL A 11 -12.97 -5.03 -22.71
CA VAL A 11 -11.79 -5.20 -23.59
C VAL A 11 -11.90 -4.29 -24.81
N ARG A 12 -13.05 -4.26 -25.48
CA ARG A 12 -13.27 -3.41 -26.66
C ARG A 12 -13.10 -1.93 -26.34
N VAL A 13 -13.66 -1.46 -25.24
CA VAL A 13 -13.53 -0.07 -24.77
C VAL A 13 -12.08 0.25 -24.46
N ALA A 14 -11.37 -0.60 -23.71
CA ALA A 14 -9.95 -0.41 -23.38
C ALA A 14 -9.08 -0.30 -24.63
N LEU A 15 -9.27 -1.20 -25.61
CA LEU A 15 -8.54 -1.20 -26.88
C LEU A 15 -8.86 0.04 -27.73
N SER A 16 -10.11 0.52 -27.69
CA SER A 16 -10.52 1.74 -28.40
C SER A 16 -9.88 2.99 -27.80
N LEU A 17 -9.84 3.07 -26.46
CA LEU A 17 -9.18 4.17 -25.75
C LEU A 17 -7.65 4.12 -25.93
N ALA A 18 -7.04 2.94 -25.88
CA ALA A 18 -5.61 2.77 -26.09
C ALA A 18 -5.14 3.17 -27.49
N ALA A 19 -6.03 3.12 -28.49
CA ALA A 19 -5.71 3.56 -29.85
C ALA A 19 -5.59 5.09 -29.99
N ARG A 20 -6.07 5.85 -29.00
CA ARG A 20 -5.99 7.32 -29.02
C ARG A 20 -4.54 7.81 -28.83
N PRO A 21 -4.16 8.94 -29.44
CA PRO A 21 -2.81 9.48 -29.34
C PRO A 21 -2.43 9.89 -27.90
N GLU A 22 -3.42 10.28 -27.07
CA GLU A 22 -3.21 10.70 -25.68
C GLU A 22 -2.89 9.55 -24.72
N VAL A 23 -2.96 8.30 -25.17
CA VAL A 23 -2.64 7.13 -24.37
C VAL A 23 -1.32 6.53 -24.87
N ASP A 24 -0.34 6.41 -24.01
CA ASP A 24 0.99 5.89 -24.35
C ASP A 24 1.09 4.38 -24.19
N ARG A 25 0.45 3.83 -23.16
CA ARG A 25 0.48 2.40 -22.84
C ARG A 25 -0.89 1.86 -22.44
N LEU A 26 -1.10 0.58 -22.78
CA LEU A 26 -2.18 -0.24 -22.23
C LEU A 26 -1.57 -1.44 -21.52
N ILE A 27 -1.69 -1.50 -20.19
CA ILE A 27 -1.32 -2.66 -19.40
C ILE A 27 -2.53 -3.58 -19.32
N TYR A 28 -2.37 -4.80 -19.80
CA TYR A 28 -3.38 -5.84 -19.81
C TYR A 28 -3.01 -6.92 -18.80
N VAL A 29 -3.70 -6.93 -17.65
CA VAL A 29 -3.37 -7.81 -16.52
C VAL A 29 -4.22 -9.09 -16.60
N SER A 30 -3.71 -10.09 -17.29
CA SER A 30 -4.39 -11.37 -17.47
C SER A 30 -3.45 -12.45 -18.03
N ASP A 31 -3.60 -13.68 -17.55
CA ASP A 31 -2.93 -14.86 -18.11
C ASP A 31 -3.63 -15.42 -19.37
N VAL A 32 -4.74 -14.81 -19.78
CA VAL A 32 -5.42 -15.14 -21.02
C VAL A 32 -5.10 -14.08 -22.07
N PRO A 33 -4.25 -14.36 -23.07
CA PRO A 33 -3.93 -13.37 -24.08
C PRO A 33 -5.16 -12.92 -24.89
N LEU A 34 -5.12 -11.66 -25.34
CA LEU A 34 -6.15 -11.12 -26.24
C LEU A 34 -6.22 -11.93 -27.55
N ALA A 35 -7.42 -12.14 -28.05
CA ALA A 35 -7.61 -12.79 -29.34
C ALA A 35 -7.05 -11.90 -30.47
N LEU A 36 -6.46 -12.51 -31.48
CA LEU A 36 -5.91 -11.80 -32.64
C LEU A 36 -6.99 -10.99 -33.39
N SER A 37 -8.25 -11.45 -33.34
CA SER A 37 -9.39 -10.71 -33.88
C SER A 37 -9.60 -9.35 -33.23
N ASP A 38 -9.34 -9.24 -31.92
CA ASP A 38 -9.56 -8.02 -31.15
C ASP A 38 -8.49 -6.96 -31.45
N LEU A 39 -7.33 -7.40 -31.92
CA LEU A 39 -6.17 -6.57 -32.26
C LEU A 39 -6.13 -6.15 -33.74
N ARG A 40 -6.93 -6.78 -34.61
CA ARG A 40 -6.95 -6.47 -36.06
C ARG A 40 -7.32 -5.01 -36.33
N GLY A 41 -6.49 -4.36 -37.18
CA GLY A 41 -6.72 -2.98 -37.61
C GLY A 41 -6.47 -1.90 -36.55
N ARG A 42 -5.95 -2.25 -35.38
CA ARG A 42 -5.66 -1.32 -34.31
C ARG A 42 -4.14 -1.11 -34.13
N PRO A 43 -3.64 0.13 -34.18
CA PRO A 43 -2.21 0.43 -34.08
C PRO A 43 -1.72 0.40 -32.61
N ILE A 44 -2.21 -0.56 -31.81
CA ILE A 44 -1.96 -0.60 -30.37
C ILE A 44 -0.87 -1.61 -29.97
N LYS A 45 -0.35 -2.41 -30.90
CA LYS A 45 0.63 -3.45 -30.59
C LYS A 45 1.86 -2.93 -29.85
N ARG A 46 2.33 -1.72 -30.18
CA ARG A 46 3.48 -1.07 -29.56
C ARG A 46 3.15 -0.47 -28.18
N LYS A 47 1.88 -0.22 -27.92
CA LYS A 47 1.38 0.35 -26.65
C LYS A 47 0.98 -0.74 -25.65
N LEU A 48 0.72 -1.96 -26.11
CA LEU A 48 0.22 -3.06 -25.29
C LEU A 48 1.35 -3.72 -24.52
N VAL A 49 1.19 -3.77 -23.21
CA VAL A 49 2.04 -4.48 -22.26
C VAL A 49 1.19 -5.54 -21.56
N TYR A 50 1.58 -6.78 -21.64
CA TYR A 50 0.94 -7.85 -20.88
C TYR A 50 1.57 -7.97 -19.49
N ALA A 51 0.77 -7.99 -18.44
CA ALA A 51 1.19 -8.36 -17.10
C ALA A 51 0.63 -9.75 -16.78
N VAL A 52 1.51 -10.73 -16.72
CA VAL A 52 1.19 -12.16 -16.60
C VAL A 52 1.81 -12.75 -15.34
N THR A 53 1.32 -13.91 -14.89
CA THR A 53 1.81 -14.51 -13.63
C THR A 53 2.91 -15.55 -13.85
N THR A 54 3.22 -15.92 -15.11
CA THR A 54 4.20 -16.97 -15.40
C THR A 54 5.23 -16.51 -16.43
N GLU A 55 6.48 -16.86 -16.18
CA GLU A 55 7.61 -16.61 -17.09
C GLU A 55 7.42 -17.26 -18.47
N ALA A 56 6.88 -18.48 -18.48
CA ALA A 56 6.62 -19.20 -19.73
C ALA A 56 5.67 -18.44 -20.66
N LEU A 57 4.63 -17.82 -20.10
CA LEU A 57 3.68 -17.03 -20.88
C LEU A 57 4.31 -15.70 -21.34
N ALA A 58 5.11 -15.06 -20.50
CA ALA A 58 5.84 -13.85 -20.88
C ALA A 58 6.77 -14.14 -22.06
N GLN A 59 7.53 -15.23 -22.05
CA GLN A 59 8.41 -15.65 -23.16
C GLN A 59 7.61 -15.96 -24.44
N GLN A 60 6.45 -16.61 -24.34
CA GLN A 60 5.58 -16.86 -25.52
C GLN A 60 5.07 -15.55 -26.14
N LEU A 61 4.72 -14.55 -25.31
CA LEU A 61 4.29 -13.24 -25.76
C LEU A 61 5.45 -12.45 -26.39
N ALA A 62 6.64 -12.51 -25.79
CA ALA A 62 7.85 -11.89 -26.32
C ALA A 62 8.24 -12.49 -27.70
N ALA A 63 8.12 -13.82 -27.88
CA ALA A 63 8.33 -14.47 -29.17
C ALA A 63 7.37 -13.96 -30.27
N ARG A 64 6.18 -13.48 -29.88
CA ARG A 64 5.21 -12.84 -30.77
C ARG A 64 5.41 -11.32 -30.90
N LYS A 65 6.50 -10.80 -30.34
CA LYS A 65 6.88 -9.37 -30.32
C LYS A 65 5.88 -8.49 -29.56
N TYR A 66 5.32 -8.99 -28.46
CA TYR A 66 4.59 -8.21 -27.47
C TYR A 66 5.49 -7.92 -26.28
N ALA A 67 5.32 -6.76 -25.67
CA ALA A 67 5.90 -6.45 -24.37
C ALA A 67 5.15 -7.24 -23.30
N ALA A 68 5.87 -7.84 -22.37
CA ALA A 68 5.29 -8.59 -21.27
C ALA A 68 6.15 -8.42 -20.02
N VAL A 69 5.50 -8.32 -18.87
CA VAL A 69 6.12 -8.33 -17.53
C VAL A 69 5.53 -9.46 -16.70
N VAL A 70 6.33 -10.00 -15.80
CA VAL A 70 5.86 -11.03 -14.86
C VAL A 70 5.51 -10.38 -13.53
N ILE A 71 4.32 -10.67 -13.02
CA ILE A 71 3.88 -10.25 -11.71
C ILE A 71 3.68 -11.48 -10.81
N PRO A 72 3.97 -11.40 -9.49
CA PRO A 72 3.78 -12.52 -8.58
C PRO A 72 2.32 -13.02 -8.57
N PRO A 73 2.07 -14.36 -8.47
CA PRO A 73 0.74 -14.94 -8.57
C PRO A 73 -0.03 -14.89 -7.24
N TYR A 74 -0.07 -13.75 -6.55
CA TYR A 74 -0.78 -13.59 -5.29
C TYR A 74 -2.25 -13.20 -5.50
N GLY A 75 -3.06 -13.37 -4.45
CA GLY A 75 -4.49 -13.01 -4.45
C GLY A 75 -4.73 -11.50 -4.34
N TYR A 76 -4.24 -10.74 -5.30
CA TYR A 76 -4.36 -9.29 -5.34
C TYR A 76 -5.82 -8.81 -5.53
N SER A 77 -6.16 -7.70 -4.91
CA SER A 77 -7.31 -6.90 -5.32
C SER A 77 -7.09 -6.29 -6.72
N ARG A 78 -8.13 -5.71 -7.32
CA ARG A 78 -8.03 -5.08 -8.65
C ARG A 78 -6.99 -3.96 -8.69
N VAL A 79 -7.00 -3.11 -7.67
CA VAL A 79 -6.09 -1.96 -7.53
C VAL A 79 -4.64 -2.44 -7.32
N GLU A 80 -4.43 -3.43 -6.45
CA GLU A 80 -3.10 -4.00 -6.23
C GLU A 80 -2.53 -4.65 -7.49
N LYS A 81 -3.35 -5.37 -8.28
CA LYS A 81 -2.92 -5.92 -9.57
C LYS A 81 -2.42 -4.82 -10.51
N VAL A 82 -3.15 -3.71 -10.60
CA VAL A 82 -2.76 -2.56 -11.42
C VAL A 82 -1.44 -1.97 -10.92
N ARG A 83 -1.29 -1.76 -9.60
CA ARG A 83 -0.04 -1.24 -9.01
C ARG A 83 1.16 -2.13 -9.29
N VAL A 84 1.04 -3.42 -9.01
CA VAL A 84 2.15 -4.37 -9.22
C VAL A 84 2.53 -4.44 -10.70
N ALA A 85 1.55 -4.44 -11.60
CA ALA A 85 1.79 -4.44 -13.04
C ALA A 85 2.45 -3.12 -13.52
N LEU A 86 2.07 -1.98 -12.94
CA LEU A 86 2.72 -0.69 -13.21
C LEU A 86 4.19 -0.69 -12.77
N VAL A 87 4.45 -1.08 -11.52
CA VAL A 87 5.82 -1.15 -10.96
C VAL A 87 6.69 -2.07 -11.80
N ALA A 88 6.20 -3.27 -12.15
CA ALA A 88 6.93 -4.19 -13.03
C ALA A 88 7.19 -3.58 -14.41
N SER A 89 6.21 -2.87 -14.98
CA SER A 89 6.35 -2.22 -16.29
C SER A 89 7.33 -1.04 -16.27
N GLN A 90 7.41 -0.29 -15.15
CA GLN A 90 8.39 0.77 -14.96
C GLN A 90 9.81 0.21 -14.79
N SER A 91 9.97 -0.84 -13.99
CA SER A 91 11.27 -1.51 -13.77
C SER A 91 11.88 -2.04 -15.08
N GLU A 92 11.05 -2.50 -16.02
CA GLU A 92 11.46 -2.94 -17.35
C GLU A 92 11.56 -1.77 -18.38
N GLY A 93 11.34 -0.53 -17.97
CA GLY A 93 11.40 0.65 -18.83
C GLY A 93 10.31 0.71 -19.91
N LEU A 94 9.24 -0.08 -19.76
CA LEU A 94 8.11 -0.13 -20.69
C LEU A 94 7.12 1.01 -20.45
N VAL A 95 7.07 1.52 -19.22
CA VAL A 95 6.30 2.70 -18.80
C VAL A 95 7.29 3.73 -18.26
N LYS A 96 7.10 4.98 -18.63
CA LYS A 96 7.99 6.09 -18.27
C LYS A 96 7.22 7.19 -17.56
N GLU A 97 7.94 8.03 -16.85
CA GLU A 97 7.40 9.28 -16.33
C GLU A 97 6.82 10.15 -17.45
N GLY A 98 5.65 10.72 -17.23
CA GLY A 98 4.88 11.47 -18.23
C GLY A 98 3.95 10.62 -19.11
N ASP A 99 4.09 9.28 -19.11
CA ASP A 99 3.18 8.42 -19.88
C ASP A 99 1.74 8.45 -19.32
N THR A 100 0.76 8.50 -20.22
CA THR A 100 -0.62 8.18 -19.87
C THR A 100 -0.89 6.69 -20.11
N VAL A 101 -1.14 5.98 -19.03
CA VAL A 101 -1.32 4.53 -18.99
C VAL A 101 -2.78 4.19 -18.78
N LEU A 102 -3.32 3.28 -19.57
CA LEU A 102 -4.55 2.56 -19.25
C LEU A 102 -4.18 1.19 -18.68
N ALA A 103 -4.80 0.80 -17.58
CA ALA A 103 -4.66 -0.53 -17.01
C ALA A 103 -6.01 -1.25 -16.99
N LEU A 104 -6.08 -2.39 -17.67
CA LEU A 104 -7.24 -3.27 -17.68
C LEU A 104 -6.94 -4.49 -16.81
N ALA A 105 -7.65 -4.61 -15.71
CA ALA A 105 -7.49 -5.68 -14.74
C ALA A 105 -8.85 -6.24 -14.29
N GLY A 106 -8.82 -7.28 -13.50
CA GLY A 106 -10.04 -7.82 -12.92
C GLY A 106 -9.79 -8.84 -11.83
N ARG A 107 -10.87 -9.36 -11.26
CA ARG A 107 -10.84 -10.37 -10.23
C ARG A 107 -10.96 -11.76 -10.85
N ASP A 108 -10.16 -12.69 -10.35
CA ASP A 108 -10.05 -14.06 -10.86
C ASP A 108 -9.66 -14.08 -12.35
N ARG A 109 -10.58 -14.40 -13.25
CA ARG A 109 -10.37 -14.38 -14.72
C ARG A 109 -11.23 -13.33 -15.44
N ALA A 110 -12.06 -12.59 -14.70
CA ALA A 110 -12.92 -11.56 -15.28
C ALA A 110 -12.20 -10.22 -15.39
N LEU A 111 -12.31 -9.55 -16.52
CA LEU A 111 -11.79 -8.20 -16.75
C LEU A 111 -12.94 -7.21 -16.56
N ASP A 112 -12.92 -6.49 -15.45
CA ASP A 112 -14.04 -5.64 -15.02
C ASP A 112 -13.62 -4.26 -14.52
N THR A 113 -12.32 -3.94 -14.61
CA THR A 113 -11.75 -2.70 -14.08
C THR A 113 -10.82 -2.09 -15.10
N LEU A 114 -11.13 -0.86 -15.52
CA LEU A 114 -10.28 -0.05 -16.39
C LEU A 114 -9.91 1.22 -15.66
N VAL A 115 -8.61 1.45 -15.49
CA VAL A 115 -8.06 2.62 -14.80
C VAL A 115 -7.19 3.41 -15.77
N ARG A 116 -7.30 4.74 -15.75
CA ARG A 116 -6.39 5.65 -16.44
C ARG A 116 -5.45 6.27 -15.42
N ILE A 117 -4.15 6.22 -15.67
CA ILE A 117 -3.10 6.72 -14.79
C ILE A 117 -2.18 7.62 -15.63
N HIS A 118 -1.84 8.77 -15.11
CA HIS A 118 -0.82 9.63 -15.70
C HIS A 118 0.46 9.52 -14.85
N MET A 119 1.52 8.96 -15.43
CA MET A 119 2.76 8.69 -14.71
C MET A 119 3.51 9.99 -14.43
N GLY A 120 3.91 10.20 -13.17
CA GLY A 120 4.63 11.43 -12.77
C GLY A 120 3.71 12.65 -12.57
N ALA A 121 2.41 12.58 -12.89
CA ALA A 121 1.48 13.39 -12.14
C ALA A 121 1.52 12.85 -10.71
N GLU A 122 1.68 13.73 -9.76
CA GLU A 122 1.28 13.42 -8.39
C GLU A 122 -0.22 13.12 -8.44
N ASP A 123 -0.59 11.88 -8.85
CA ASP A 123 -1.95 11.40 -8.71
C ASP A 123 -2.17 11.19 -7.22
N ASP A 124 -2.58 12.26 -6.57
CA ASP A 124 -3.02 12.31 -5.17
C ASP A 124 -4.16 11.31 -4.85
N GLU A 125 -4.74 10.67 -5.86
CA GLU A 125 -5.84 9.72 -5.64
C GLU A 125 -5.35 8.36 -5.09
N ASP A 126 -4.10 7.97 -5.35
CA ASP A 126 -3.52 6.72 -4.82
C ASP A 126 -2.64 6.95 -3.58
N LYS A 127 -2.27 8.18 -3.30
CA LYS A 127 -1.71 8.57 -2.01
C LYS A 127 -2.85 8.54 -1.00
N VAL A 128 -2.65 7.82 0.09
CA VAL A 128 -3.44 8.05 1.30
C VAL A 128 -3.37 9.56 1.52
N ARG A 129 -4.50 10.29 1.39
CA ARG A 129 -4.52 11.75 1.54
C ARG A 129 -4.19 12.10 2.99
N VAL A 130 -2.90 12.05 3.31
CA VAL A 130 -2.36 12.44 4.60
C VAL A 130 -2.60 13.94 4.82
N ASP A 131 -2.66 14.73 3.75
CA ASP A 131 -3.04 16.14 3.79
C ASP A 131 -4.47 16.36 4.33
N ALA A 132 -5.38 15.39 4.10
CA ALA A 132 -6.73 15.41 4.68
C ALA A 132 -6.74 15.12 6.20
N LEU A 133 -5.61 14.69 6.78
CA LEU A 133 -5.50 14.45 8.22
C LEU A 133 -5.24 15.73 9.02
N ASP A 134 -5.08 16.89 8.33
CA ASP A 134 -4.81 18.18 8.98
C ASP A 134 -3.69 18.06 10.04
N LEU A 135 -2.53 17.57 9.58
CA LEU A 135 -1.38 17.35 10.45
C LEU A 135 -0.77 18.69 10.88
N PRO A 136 -0.26 18.79 12.12
CA PRO A 136 0.53 19.95 12.51
C PRO A 136 1.74 20.19 11.58
N GLU A 137 2.14 21.45 11.38
CA GLU A 137 3.21 21.84 10.45
C GLU A 137 4.55 21.14 10.72
N GLU A 138 4.82 20.75 11.96
CA GLU A 138 6.03 20.03 12.35
C GLU A 138 6.08 18.59 11.84
N PHE A 139 4.96 18.00 11.37
CA PHE A 139 4.92 16.65 10.85
C PHE A 139 5.29 16.60 9.37
N SER A 140 6.20 15.73 9.03
CA SER A 140 6.39 15.36 7.63
C SER A 140 5.25 14.45 7.18
N SER A 141 4.40 14.91 6.27
CA SER A 141 3.34 14.10 5.67
C SER A 141 3.90 12.84 5.02
N GLN A 142 5.09 12.91 4.42
CA GLN A 142 5.78 11.76 3.84
C GLN A 142 6.12 10.68 4.88
N VAL A 143 6.51 11.06 6.09
CA VAL A 143 6.79 10.10 7.17
C VAL A 143 5.53 9.35 7.56
N VAL A 144 4.41 10.05 7.75
CA VAL A 144 3.13 9.43 8.10
C VAL A 144 2.66 8.51 6.97
N GLU A 145 2.79 8.93 5.72
CA GLU A 145 2.47 8.13 4.54
C GLU A 145 3.29 6.84 4.48
N GLN A 146 4.61 6.92 4.65
CA GLN A 146 5.47 5.74 4.65
C GLN A 146 5.10 4.75 5.75
N ILE A 147 4.75 5.22 6.95
CA ILE A 147 4.32 4.36 8.04
C ILE A 147 2.95 3.73 7.76
N ILE A 148 2.03 4.44 7.11
CA ILE A 148 0.77 3.86 6.67
C ILE A 148 1.01 2.74 5.65
N TYR A 149 1.92 2.92 4.68
CA TYR A 149 2.27 1.86 3.73
C TYR A 149 2.90 0.65 4.43
N VAL A 150 3.86 0.85 5.34
CA VAL A 150 4.43 -0.24 6.16
C VAL A 150 3.33 -0.97 6.93
N ALA A 151 2.40 -0.24 7.55
CA ALA A 151 1.27 -0.81 8.27
C ALA A 151 0.33 -1.61 7.35
N MET A 152 0.07 -1.12 6.14
CA MET A 152 -0.72 -1.84 5.14
C MET A 152 -0.04 -3.14 4.70
N GLU A 153 1.26 -3.14 4.47
CA GLU A 153 2.01 -4.35 4.14
C GLU A 153 1.99 -5.36 5.28
N ILE A 154 2.21 -4.93 6.53
CA ILE A 154 2.09 -5.79 7.71
C ILE A 154 0.66 -6.35 7.81
N GLY A 155 -0.36 -5.54 7.61
CA GLY A 155 -1.76 -5.98 7.64
C GLY A 155 -2.09 -7.00 6.55
N ALA A 156 -1.52 -6.84 5.35
CA ALA A 156 -1.74 -7.73 4.21
C ALA A 156 -0.96 -9.05 4.34
N GLN A 157 0.31 -8.99 4.72
CA GLN A 157 1.22 -10.14 4.68
C GLN A 157 1.42 -10.80 6.06
N GLY A 158 1.33 -10.00 7.15
CA GLY A 158 1.78 -10.43 8.47
C GLY A 158 3.29 -10.63 8.51
N TYR A 159 3.74 -11.47 9.43
CA TYR A 159 5.12 -11.91 9.51
C TYR A 159 5.17 -13.44 9.32
N GLU A 160 5.94 -13.91 8.35
CA GLU A 160 6.02 -15.34 7.99
C GLU A 160 4.63 -16.02 7.83
N GLY A 161 3.67 -15.30 7.24
CA GLY A 161 2.30 -15.79 7.06
C GLY A 161 1.41 -15.69 8.30
N HIS A 162 1.94 -15.34 9.47
CA HIS A 162 1.16 -15.16 10.70
C HIS A 162 0.64 -13.73 10.84
N PRO A 163 -0.64 -13.55 11.25
CA PRO A 163 -1.19 -12.22 11.48
C PRO A 163 -0.44 -11.45 12.59
N VAL A 164 -0.07 -10.22 12.30
CA VAL A 164 0.64 -9.34 13.23
C VAL A 164 -0.21 -8.10 13.51
N GLY A 165 -0.26 -7.70 14.78
CA GLY A 165 -0.85 -6.44 15.21
C GLY A 165 0.20 -5.56 15.87
N THR A 166 0.30 -4.30 15.45
CA THR A 166 1.31 -3.37 15.97
C THR A 166 0.76 -1.95 16.07
N ILE A 167 1.53 -1.07 16.69
CA ILE A 167 1.25 0.37 16.82
C ILE A 167 2.50 1.15 16.44
N PHE A 168 2.35 2.15 15.60
CA PHE A 168 3.34 3.18 15.34
C PHE A 168 2.81 4.51 15.88
N VAL A 169 3.55 5.17 16.75
CA VAL A 169 3.24 6.51 17.26
C VAL A 169 4.24 7.48 16.68
N ILE A 170 3.75 8.49 15.99
CA ILE A 170 4.54 9.45 15.22
C ILE A 170 4.35 10.83 15.83
N GLY A 171 5.43 11.55 16.05
CA GLY A 171 5.45 12.92 16.51
C GLY A 171 5.20 13.08 18.02
N SER A 172 5.31 14.32 18.48
CA SER A 172 5.27 14.66 19.91
C SER A 172 6.18 13.75 20.74
N SER A 173 7.31 13.40 20.17
CA SER A 173 8.14 12.26 20.59
C SER A 173 8.60 12.34 22.04
N THR A 174 8.92 13.52 22.56
CA THR A 174 9.28 13.71 23.98
C THR A 174 8.12 13.32 24.89
N SER A 175 6.92 13.85 24.65
CA SER A 175 5.74 13.57 25.46
C SER A 175 5.33 12.08 25.37
N VAL A 176 5.44 11.48 24.18
CA VAL A 176 5.17 10.05 23.97
C VAL A 176 6.19 9.18 24.71
N MET A 177 7.47 9.53 24.70
CA MET A 177 8.51 8.83 25.44
C MET A 177 8.29 8.91 26.96
N GLU A 178 7.86 10.06 27.47
CA GLU A 178 7.51 10.26 28.89
C GLU A 178 6.26 9.48 29.30
N ALA A 179 5.24 9.46 28.43
CA ALA A 179 3.98 8.74 28.62
C ALA A 179 4.04 7.25 28.23
N SER A 180 5.23 6.68 28.11
CA SER A 180 5.42 5.28 27.77
C SER A 180 6.66 4.70 28.47
N ARG A 181 6.75 3.38 28.57
CA ARG A 181 7.91 2.69 29.15
C ARG A 181 8.38 1.56 28.26
N GLN A 182 9.69 1.29 28.26
CA GLN A 182 10.28 0.15 27.56
C GLN A 182 9.84 -1.16 28.23
N ILE A 183 9.36 -2.12 27.45
CA ILE A 183 8.98 -3.46 27.94
C ILE A 183 9.75 -4.59 27.26
N THR A 184 10.32 -4.36 26.08
CA THR A 184 11.19 -5.29 25.37
C THR A 184 12.46 -4.59 24.93
N LEU A 185 13.47 -5.34 24.48
CA LEU A 185 14.70 -4.77 23.94
C LEU A 185 14.38 -3.83 22.76
N ASN A 186 14.97 -2.63 22.78
CA ASN A 186 14.85 -1.70 21.64
C ASN A 186 15.94 -2.02 20.58
N PRO A 187 15.58 -2.57 19.42
CA PRO A 187 16.56 -2.94 18.39
C PRO A 187 17.22 -1.71 17.71
N PHE A 188 16.68 -0.52 17.88
CA PHE A 188 17.20 0.74 17.32
C PHE A 188 18.15 1.47 18.28
N GLN A 189 18.37 0.94 19.48
CA GLN A 189 19.22 1.57 20.47
C GLN A 189 20.69 1.54 20.04
N GLY A 190 21.35 2.72 20.05
CA GLY A 190 22.75 2.86 19.67
C GLY A 190 23.00 3.08 18.19
N MET A 191 21.98 2.97 17.33
CA MET A 191 22.07 3.35 15.92
C MET A 191 22.11 4.87 15.78
N SER A 192 22.86 5.36 14.80
CA SER A 192 22.80 6.80 14.41
C SER A 192 21.42 7.17 13.87
N GLU A 193 21.06 8.44 13.90
CA GLU A 193 19.75 8.88 13.40
C GLU A 193 19.53 8.58 11.92
N ALA A 194 20.58 8.69 11.11
CA ALA A 194 20.53 8.37 9.69
C ALA A 194 20.26 6.85 9.45
N GLU A 195 20.83 5.98 10.28
CA GLU A 195 20.68 4.52 10.16
C GLU A 195 19.34 3.99 10.66
N ARG A 196 18.49 4.82 11.26
CA ARG A 196 17.18 4.44 11.79
C ARG A 196 16.06 5.38 11.35
N ASN A 197 16.18 5.97 10.16
CA ASN A 197 15.13 6.83 9.60
C ASN A 197 14.22 6.02 8.66
N VAL A 198 12.90 6.14 8.82
CA VAL A 198 11.88 5.42 8.03
C VAL A 198 11.87 5.81 6.55
N MET A 199 12.55 6.90 6.17
CA MET A 199 12.71 7.24 4.76
C MET A 199 13.65 6.27 4.05
N ASP A 200 14.53 5.57 4.77
CA ASP A 200 15.33 4.46 4.24
C ASP A 200 14.46 3.20 4.06
N PRO A 201 14.40 2.59 2.86
CA PRO A 201 13.71 1.32 2.61
C PRO A 201 14.13 0.19 3.54
N THR A 202 15.44 0.11 3.90
CA THR A 202 15.98 -0.92 4.78
C THR A 202 15.36 -0.84 6.17
N ILE A 203 15.12 0.36 6.68
CA ILE A 203 14.48 0.56 7.99
C ILE A 203 13.00 0.19 7.92
N ARG A 204 12.31 0.45 6.82
CA ARG A 204 10.92 0.00 6.64
C ARG A 204 10.80 -1.52 6.66
N GLU A 205 11.75 -2.24 6.05
CA GLU A 205 11.80 -3.71 6.15
C GLU A 205 12.08 -4.17 7.59
N ALA A 206 13.00 -3.51 8.29
CA ALA A 206 13.27 -3.80 9.70
C ALA A 206 12.04 -3.57 10.58
N LEU A 207 11.26 -2.50 10.34
CA LEU A 207 10.00 -2.25 11.06
C LEU A 207 9.00 -3.41 10.87
N LYS A 208 8.90 -3.97 9.67
CA LYS A 208 8.01 -5.13 9.40
C LYS A 208 8.47 -6.36 10.18
N THR A 209 9.78 -6.63 10.20
CA THR A 209 10.37 -7.72 10.97
C THR A 209 10.14 -7.55 12.47
N PHE A 210 10.35 -6.35 12.99
CA PHE A 210 10.19 -6.09 14.44
C PHE A 210 8.74 -5.82 14.87
N ALA A 211 7.79 -5.77 13.94
CA ALA A 211 6.36 -5.60 14.25
C ALA A 211 5.77 -6.73 15.11
N VAL A 212 6.46 -7.85 15.23
CA VAL A 212 6.10 -8.98 16.11
C VAL A 212 6.41 -8.71 17.60
N LEU A 213 7.23 -7.70 17.88
CA LEU A 213 7.55 -7.34 19.27
C LEU A 213 6.31 -6.77 19.96
N ASP A 214 6.12 -7.12 21.23
CA ASP A 214 5.09 -6.48 22.04
C ASP A 214 5.45 -5.02 22.34
N GLY A 215 4.43 -4.15 22.26
CA GLY A 215 4.58 -2.71 22.44
C GLY A 215 4.50 -1.91 21.14
N ALA A 216 4.69 -0.61 21.26
CA ALA A 216 4.59 0.35 20.17
C ALA A 216 5.98 0.78 19.67
N PHE A 217 6.04 1.16 18.40
CA PHE A 217 7.12 1.97 17.88
C PHE A 217 6.87 3.44 18.19
N VAL A 218 7.93 4.16 18.51
CA VAL A 218 7.91 5.62 18.67
C VAL A 218 8.83 6.23 17.62
N ILE A 219 8.27 7.09 16.79
CA ILE A 219 8.92 7.70 15.64
C ILE A 219 8.84 9.22 15.78
N ARG A 220 9.96 9.88 15.59
CA ARG A 220 10.04 11.35 15.60
C ARG A 220 9.38 11.93 14.34
N GLU A 221 9.03 13.21 14.37
CA GLU A 221 8.32 13.93 13.31
C GLU A 221 9.03 13.87 11.95
N ASP A 222 10.36 13.75 11.96
CA ASP A 222 11.25 13.67 10.79
C ASP A 222 11.56 12.24 10.34
N GLY A 223 10.92 11.24 10.97
CA GLY A 223 11.02 9.83 10.60
C GLY A 223 12.08 9.03 11.37
N VAL A 224 12.81 9.61 12.30
CA VAL A 224 13.76 8.87 13.12
C VAL A 224 13.03 7.94 14.08
N VAL A 225 13.27 6.63 14.02
CA VAL A 225 12.75 5.63 14.94
C VAL A 225 13.49 5.74 16.27
N LEU A 226 12.83 6.20 17.30
CA LEU A 226 13.42 6.37 18.63
C LEU A 226 13.44 5.07 19.42
N ALA A 227 12.34 4.32 19.37
CA ALA A 227 12.21 3.06 20.10
C ALA A 227 11.17 2.14 19.45
N ALA A 228 11.37 0.82 19.69
CA ALA A 228 10.35 -0.21 19.56
C ALA A 228 10.11 -0.85 20.92
N GLY A 229 8.99 -1.58 21.08
CA GLY A 229 8.67 -2.28 22.31
C GLY A 229 8.30 -1.36 23.47
N ARG A 230 7.58 -0.27 23.19
CA ARG A 230 7.10 0.69 24.21
C ARG A 230 5.67 0.39 24.64
N TYR A 231 5.45 0.27 25.93
CA TYR A 231 4.11 0.20 26.52
C TYR A 231 3.57 1.62 26.74
N LEU A 232 2.45 1.93 26.07
CA LEU A 232 1.81 3.24 26.13
C LEU A 232 0.98 3.37 27.42
N GLN A 233 1.20 4.42 28.21
CA GLN A 233 0.60 4.62 29.54
C GLN A 233 -0.37 5.81 29.60
N ALA A 234 -0.87 6.28 28.46
CA ALA A 234 -1.87 7.33 28.44
C ALA A 234 -3.22 6.84 29.00
N GLY A 235 -3.86 7.65 29.82
CA GLY A 235 -5.17 7.35 30.39
C GLY A 235 -6.26 7.29 29.31
N SER A 236 -7.10 6.25 29.35
CA SER A 236 -8.15 6.02 28.34
C SER A 236 -9.51 6.62 28.67
N ASP A 237 -9.64 7.34 29.81
CA ASP A 237 -10.93 7.80 30.36
C ASP A 237 -11.68 8.79 29.47
N LYS A 238 -10.96 9.46 28.56
CA LYS A 238 -11.51 10.46 27.62
C LYS A 238 -11.79 9.92 26.22
N VAL A 239 -11.44 8.65 25.93
CA VAL A 239 -11.52 8.10 24.58
C VAL A 239 -12.79 7.29 24.41
N ARG A 240 -13.59 7.64 23.41
CA ARG A 240 -14.78 6.89 22.99
C ARG A 240 -14.50 6.19 21.66
N LEU A 241 -14.30 4.89 21.70
CA LEU A 241 -14.11 4.09 20.51
C LEU A 241 -15.28 3.13 20.26
N PRO A 242 -15.56 2.77 19.00
CA PRO A 242 -16.52 1.73 18.66
C PRO A 242 -16.23 0.44 19.43
N MET A 243 -17.30 -0.30 19.76
CA MET A 243 -17.17 -1.63 20.38
C MET A 243 -16.45 -2.59 19.42
N GLY A 244 -15.68 -3.54 19.97
CA GLY A 244 -14.92 -4.52 19.20
C GLY A 244 -13.47 -4.15 18.90
N LEU A 245 -13.01 -2.95 19.26
CA LEU A 245 -11.61 -2.58 19.15
C LEU A 245 -10.80 -3.04 20.37
N GLY A 246 -9.67 -3.72 20.12
CA GLY A 246 -8.79 -4.28 21.14
C GLY A 246 -7.93 -3.22 21.86
N SER A 247 -7.09 -3.71 22.79
CA SER A 247 -6.22 -2.89 23.65
C SER A 247 -5.29 -1.96 22.84
N ARG A 248 -4.69 -2.43 21.75
CA ARG A 248 -3.80 -1.63 20.88
C ARG A 248 -4.49 -0.38 20.36
N HIS A 249 -5.73 -0.50 19.88
CA HIS A 249 -6.51 0.65 19.39
C HIS A 249 -6.82 1.65 20.51
N ARG A 250 -7.18 1.15 21.68
CA ARG A 250 -7.46 2.00 22.85
C ARG A 250 -6.21 2.75 23.31
N SER A 251 -5.07 2.06 23.34
CA SER A 251 -3.80 2.69 23.72
C SER A 251 -3.36 3.74 22.70
N ALA A 252 -3.54 3.47 21.40
CA ALA A 252 -3.24 4.43 20.35
C ALA A 252 -4.11 5.68 20.44
N ALA A 253 -5.43 5.51 20.60
CA ALA A 253 -6.36 6.61 20.76
C ALA A 253 -6.07 7.41 22.04
N ALA A 254 -5.81 6.74 23.17
CA ALA A 254 -5.47 7.41 24.42
C ALA A 254 -4.18 8.24 24.30
N MET A 255 -3.16 7.70 23.65
CA MET A 255 -1.90 8.41 23.42
C MET A 255 -2.10 9.65 22.56
N THR A 256 -2.85 9.55 21.46
CA THR A 256 -3.12 10.70 20.58
C THR A 256 -4.06 11.74 21.22
N ALA A 257 -4.91 11.34 22.17
CA ALA A 257 -5.72 12.27 22.96
C ALA A 257 -4.90 13.01 24.03
N ALA A 258 -3.83 12.39 24.53
CA ALA A 258 -2.98 12.95 25.57
C ALA A 258 -1.82 13.77 25.01
N THR A 259 -1.45 13.56 23.75
CA THR A 259 -0.31 14.19 23.07
C THR A 259 -0.74 14.72 21.70
N ARG A 260 0.13 15.51 21.06
CA ARG A 260 -0.09 15.93 19.66
C ARG A 260 0.42 14.89 18.65
N SER A 261 0.49 13.61 19.03
CA SER A 261 0.96 12.55 18.15
C SER A 261 -0.13 12.04 17.21
N VAL A 262 0.30 11.39 16.13
CA VAL A 262 -0.53 10.55 15.28
C VAL A 262 -0.18 9.09 15.56
N ALA A 263 -1.14 8.20 15.60
CA ALA A 263 -0.87 6.79 15.77
C ALA A 263 -1.48 5.96 14.64
N VAL A 264 -0.69 5.03 14.11
CA VAL A 264 -1.12 4.06 13.09
C VAL A 264 -1.15 2.68 13.73
N THR A 265 -2.28 2.00 13.65
CA THR A 265 -2.44 0.64 14.20
C THR A 265 -2.72 -0.37 13.11
N VAL A 266 -2.22 -1.59 13.30
CA VAL A 266 -2.57 -2.76 12.51
C VAL A 266 -3.37 -3.73 13.37
N SER A 267 -4.55 -4.10 12.93
CA SER A 267 -5.37 -5.11 13.59
C SER A 267 -4.82 -6.50 13.33
N GLN A 268 -4.46 -7.24 14.37
CA GLN A 268 -3.98 -8.61 14.24
C GLN A 268 -5.01 -9.56 13.61
N THR A 269 -6.29 -9.37 13.91
CA THR A 269 -7.37 -10.24 13.44
C THR A 269 -7.79 -9.99 12.00
N THR A 270 -7.80 -8.72 11.58
CA THR A 270 -8.38 -8.34 10.28
C THR A 270 -7.38 -7.72 9.31
N GLY A 271 -6.14 -7.41 9.75
CA GLY A 271 -5.17 -6.65 8.97
C GLY A 271 -5.57 -5.18 8.73
N THR A 272 -6.73 -4.74 9.25
CA THR A 272 -7.22 -3.38 9.08
C THR A 272 -6.24 -2.37 9.68
N VAL A 273 -5.86 -1.38 8.90
CA VAL A 273 -5.04 -0.25 9.35
C VAL A 273 -5.94 0.90 9.76
N ARG A 274 -5.66 1.50 10.93
CA ARG A 274 -6.36 2.69 11.40
C ARG A 274 -5.37 3.77 11.82
N VAL A 275 -5.70 5.00 11.45
CA VAL A 275 -4.95 6.19 11.87
C VAL A 275 -5.77 6.93 12.91
N PHE A 276 -5.11 7.27 14.01
CA PHE A 276 -5.68 7.99 15.14
C PHE A 276 -5.03 9.37 15.26
N LYS A 277 -5.85 10.38 15.51
CA LYS A 277 -5.45 11.75 15.85
C LYS A 277 -6.43 12.27 16.92
N GLU A 278 -5.94 12.94 17.95
CA GLU A 278 -6.76 13.56 18.99
C GLU A 278 -7.76 12.58 19.67
N GLY A 279 -7.40 11.29 19.73
CA GLY A 279 -8.23 10.24 20.32
C GLY A 279 -9.28 9.64 19.40
N GLU A 280 -9.39 10.09 18.17
CA GLU A 280 -10.39 9.66 17.18
C GLU A 280 -9.75 8.90 16.02
N ILE A 281 -10.54 8.06 15.35
CA ILE A 281 -10.14 7.40 14.10
C ILE A 281 -10.39 8.39 12.96
N VAL A 282 -9.30 8.86 12.33
CA VAL A 282 -9.37 9.79 11.20
C VAL A 282 -9.26 9.09 9.85
N LEU A 283 -8.77 7.84 9.84
CA LEU A 283 -8.69 7.02 8.62
C LEU A 283 -8.80 5.54 8.97
N GLU A 284 -9.55 4.78 8.16
CA GLU A 284 -9.63 3.32 8.23
C GLU A 284 -9.41 2.71 6.85
N LEU A 285 -8.38 1.87 6.72
CA LEU A 285 -8.04 1.14 5.51
C LEU A 285 -8.27 -0.35 5.76
N ARG A 286 -9.30 -0.90 5.13
CA ARG A 286 -9.65 -2.32 5.26
C ARG A 286 -8.89 -3.13 4.23
N GLN A 287 -8.12 -4.09 4.68
CA GLN A 287 -7.61 -5.14 3.82
C GLN A 287 -8.77 -6.05 3.37
N GLN A 288 -8.81 -6.42 2.10
CA GLN A 288 -9.72 -7.49 1.70
C GLN A 288 -9.26 -8.78 2.40
N ALA A 289 -10.22 -9.46 3.06
CA ALA A 289 -9.94 -10.63 3.88
C ALA A 289 -8.99 -11.61 3.16
N ARG A 290 -7.91 -12.02 3.84
CA ARG A 290 -7.10 -13.16 3.44
C ARG A 290 -8.05 -14.35 3.24
N ARG A 291 -8.15 -14.86 2.03
CA ARG A 291 -8.67 -16.21 1.84
C ARG A 291 -7.50 -17.16 2.16
N VAL A 292 -7.60 -17.80 3.33
CA VAL A 292 -6.80 -18.96 3.71
C VAL A 292 -7.10 -20.10 2.73
#